data_e43c89e1389a930c8fbc9adcc1be058f
#
_entry.id   e43c89e1389a930c8fbc9adcc1be058f
#
_cell.length_a   1.000
_cell.length_b   1.000
_cell.length_c   1.000
_cell.angle_alpha   90.00
_cell.angle_beta   90.00
_cell.angle_gamma   90.00
#
_symmetry.space_group_name_H-M   'P 1'
#
loop_
_entity.id
_entity.type
_entity.pdbx_description
1 polymer ?
#
loop_
_entity_poly.entity_id
_entity_poly.type
_entity_poly.pdbx_seq_one_letter_code
_entity_poly.pdbx_strand_id
1 'polypeptide(L)'
;MRVPRKSPHIHVRGFNGKILFALALLAAFLPAAHAERIKDLAQVGGVRGNALVGYGLVVGLDNSGDRTSQAPFTVQSLKNMLGELGVNVPPNVNPQLKNVAAVAIHAELPPFAKPGQTIDITVSSIGNAVSLRGGSLLMAPMKGADGQVYAIAQGNLVVGGFGAQGKDGSRVSVNVPSVGRIPNGATVERAVPSALDSGGDITLNLHQNDFTTVSRMVDALNGAFGSGAARAVDGVTVSVAAPSDPGARIGFLARVENLELTPGTAPAKVIVNARTGTVVIGAQVRVMPAAVAHGALTVTISEAVDVSQPNAFGGGQTVATPSSTISTSQEGIRMFKFEGGTTLDEIVRAVNEVGAAPGDLIAILEALRQAGALRAELEVI
;
A
#
# COMPACT_ATOMS: atom_id res chain seq x y z
N MET A 1 -58.05 -67.77 25.68
CA MET A 1 -57.38 -67.78 24.37
C MET A 1 -56.69 -66.43 24.16
N ARG A 2 -55.39 -66.34 24.33
CA ARG A 2 -54.58 -65.14 24.12
C ARG A 2 -53.77 -65.33 22.83
N VAL A 3 -53.93 -64.46 21.86
CA VAL A 3 -53.21 -64.43 20.60
C VAL A 3 -51.95 -63.54 20.79
N PRO A 4 -50.75 -63.98 20.46
CA PRO A 4 -49.56 -63.10 20.57
C PRO A 4 -49.45 -62.22 19.34
N ARG A 5 -49.24 -60.88 19.57
CA ARG A 5 -48.92 -59.89 18.56
C ARG A 5 -47.43 -60.03 18.20
N LYS A 6 -47.14 -60.28 16.94
CA LYS A 6 -45.77 -60.17 16.35
C LYS A 6 -45.46 -58.69 16.05
N SER A 7 -44.38 -58.17 16.61
CA SER A 7 -43.79 -56.89 16.24
C SER A 7 -42.96 -56.97 14.95
N PRO A 8 -43.02 -56.03 14.03
CA PRO A 8 -42.16 -56.02 12.85
C PRO A 8 -40.76 -55.53 13.19
N HIS A 9 -39.77 -56.36 12.94
CA HIS A 9 -38.36 -55.95 12.96
C HIS A 9 -38.06 -55.10 11.73
N ILE A 10 -37.78 -53.79 11.95
CA ILE A 10 -37.24 -52.89 10.93
C ILE A 10 -35.75 -53.18 10.80
N HIS A 11 -35.35 -53.80 9.69
CA HIS A 11 -33.93 -53.93 9.30
C HIS A 11 -33.42 -52.54 8.84
N VAL A 12 -32.68 -51.86 9.70
CA VAL A 12 -31.87 -50.72 9.32
C VAL A 12 -30.66 -51.32 8.56
N ARG A 13 -30.68 -51.18 7.22
CA ARG A 13 -29.53 -51.49 6.36
C ARG A 13 -28.37 -50.60 6.78
N GLY A 14 -27.24 -51.19 7.20
CA GLY A 14 -26.03 -50.48 7.56
C GLY A 14 -25.57 -49.55 6.44
N PHE A 15 -25.61 -48.28 6.69
CA PHE A 15 -25.07 -47.25 5.80
C PHE A 15 -23.54 -47.42 5.75
N ASN A 16 -23.02 -47.76 4.55
CA ASN A 16 -21.62 -48.12 4.35
C ASN A 16 -20.68 -47.00 4.90
N GLY A 17 -19.96 -47.27 5.98
CA GLY A 17 -18.97 -46.34 6.59
C GLY A 17 -17.90 -45.86 5.61
N LYS A 18 -17.69 -46.59 4.52
CA LYS A 18 -16.80 -46.18 3.41
C LYS A 18 -17.33 -44.97 2.64
N ILE A 19 -18.68 -44.80 2.51
CA ILE A 19 -19.27 -43.63 1.84
C ILE A 19 -19.17 -42.39 2.74
N LEU A 20 -19.38 -42.54 4.04
CA LEU A 20 -19.17 -41.45 5.01
C LEU A 20 -17.71 -41.00 5.09
N PHE A 21 -16.77 -41.93 5.03
CA PHE A 21 -15.34 -41.61 5.02
C PHE A 21 -14.92 -40.92 3.71
N ALA A 22 -15.44 -41.36 2.56
CA ALA A 22 -15.20 -40.72 1.27
C ALA A 22 -15.80 -39.31 1.20
N LEU A 23 -17.01 -39.08 1.77
CA LEU A 23 -17.63 -37.75 1.84
C LEU A 23 -16.86 -36.81 2.80
N ALA A 24 -16.33 -37.32 3.93
CA ALA A 24 -15.52 -36.58 4.86
C ALA A 24 -14.15 -36.20 4.24
N LEU A 25 -13.55 -37.10 3.44
CA LEU A 25 -12.32 -36.82 2.72
C LEU A 25 -12.52 -35.77 1.60
N LEU A 26 -13.66 -35.81 0.90
CA LEU A 26 -14.02 -34.84 -0.14
C LEU A 26 -14.27 -33.44 0.47
N ALA A 27 -14.87 -33.36 1.67
CA ALA A 27 -15.08 -32.11 2.39
C ALA A 27 -13.78 -31.46 2.89
N ALA A 28 -12.70 -32.25 3.12
CA ALA A 28 -11.41 -31.75 3.55
C ALA A 28 -10.59 -31.07 2.42
N PHE A 29 -10.99 -31.23 1.16
CA PHE A 29 -10.37 -30.62 -0.02
C PHE A 29 -11.10 -29.39 -0.56
N LEU A 30 -12.10 -28.88 0.15
CA LEU A 30 -12.70 -27.60 -0.24
C LEU A 30 -11.68 -26.48 0.01
N PRO A 31 -11.30 -25.71 -1.03
CA PRO A 31 -10.43 -24.55 -0.83
C PRO A 31 -11.11 -23.63 0.17
N ALA A 32 -10.42 -23.28 1.25
CA ALA A 32 -10.88 -22.30 2.20
C ALA A 32 -11.04 -20.97 1.46
N ALA A 33 -12.26 -20.57 1.17
CA ALA A 33 -12.52 -19.23 0.68
C ALA A 33 -12.12 -18.28 1.81
N HIS A 34 -11.05 -17.53 1.65
CA HIS A 34 -10.64 -16.53 2.63
C HIS A 34 -11.63 -15.37 2.57
N ALA A 35 -12.47 -15.28 3.59
CA ALA A 35 -13.32 -14.11 3.80
C ALA A 35 -12.44 -13.00 4.37
N GLU A 36 -12.54 -11.80 3.80
CA GLU A 36 -11.86 -10.59 4.26
C GLU A 36 -12.89 -9.59 4.75
N ARG A 37 -12.53 -8.76 5.73
CA ARG A 37 -13.45 -7.75 6.26
C ARG A 37 -13.44 -6.53 5.35
N ILE A 38 -14.56 -5.81 5.32
CA ILE A 38 -14.67 -4.58 4.50
C ILE A 38 -13.55 -3.58 4.83
N LYS A 39 -13.16 -3.42 6.10
CA LYS A 39 -12.07 -2.51 6.49
C LYS A 39 -10.67 -2.89 5.96
N ASP A 40 -10.48 -4.15 5.58
CA ASP A 40 -9.22 -4.63 5.00
C ASP A 40 -9.21 -4.41 3.47
N LEU A 41 -10.40 -4.22 2.84
CA LEU A 41 -10.59 -4.05 1.41
C LEU A 41 -10.88 -2.60 0.99
N ALA A 42 -11.47 -1.80 1.89
CA ALA A 42 -11.95 -0.46 1.59
C ALA A 42 -11.75 0.51 2.74
N GLN A 43 -11.68 1.78 2.41
CA GLN A 43 -11.65 2.87 3.38
C GLN A 43 -12.93 3.70 3.30
N VAL A 44 -13.29 4.32 4.42
CA VAL A 44 -14.42 5.24 4.47
C VAL A 44 -14.08 6.53 3.74
N GLY A 45 -14.90 6.92 2.78
CA GLY A 45 -14.73 8.14 2.00
C GLY A 45 -14.75 9.39 2.88
N GLY A 46 -13.86 10.34 2.58
CA GLY A 46 -13.73 11.57 3.35
C GLY A 46 -12.97 11.45 4.68
N VAL A 47 -12.49 10.25 5.03
CA VAL A 47 -11.62 10.02 6.19
C VAL A 47 -10.18 9.92 5.69
N ARG A 48 -9.45 11.04 5.78
CA ARG A 48 -8.04 11.10 5.35
C ARG A 48 -7.24 12.07 6.20
N GLY A 49 -5.94 11.88 6.27
CA GLY A 49 -5.02 12.89 6.75
C GLY A 49 -4.98 14.10 5.80
N ASN A 50 -4.79 15.27 6.36
CA ASN A 50 -4.67 16.51 5.60
C ASN A 50 -3.28 17.10 5.77
N ALA A 51 -2.57 17.29 4.65
CA ALA A 51 -1.25 17.90 4.69
C ALA A 51 -1.33 19.34 5.10
N LEU A 52 -0.52 19.73 6.08
CA LEU A 52 -0.34 21.10 6.52
C LEU A 52 1.05 21.59 6.16
N VAL A 53 1.13 22.83 5.73
CA VAL A 53 2.38 23.53 5.43
C VAL A 53 2.43 24.85 6.16
N GLY A 54 3.60 25.20 6.69
CA GLY A 54 3.85 26.45 7.36
C GLY A 54 5.21 27.03 6.97
N TYR A 55 5.37 28.31 7.24
CA TYR A 55 6.64 29.03 7.16
C TYR A 55 6.92 29.62 8.54
N GLY A 56 8.18 29.49 8.98
CA GLY A 56 8.56 30.02 10.29
C GLY A 56 10.06 30.36 10.38
N LEU A 57 10.43 30.81 11.56
CA LEU A 57 11.81 31.10 11.91
C LEU A 57 12.27 30.18 13.06
N VAL A 58 13.42 29.58 12.89
CA VAL A 58 14.15 28.89 13.96
C VAL A 58 15.22 29.82 14.50
N VAL A 59 15.26 29.96 15.81
CA VAL A 59 16.21 30.84 16.52
C VAL A 59 17.08 30.03 17.49
N GLY A 60 18.13 30.66 18.01
CA GLY A 60 19.03 30.01 18.99
C GLY A 60 20.08 29.08 18.37
N LEU A 61 20.31 29.17 17.06
CA LEU A 61 21.30 28.38 16.35
C LEU A 61 22.72 28.88 16.66
N ASP A 62 23.64 27.95 16.95
CA ASP A 62 25.05 28.28 17.26
C ASP A 62 25.84 28.49 15.94
N ASN A 63 25.78 29.71 15.41
CA ASN A 63 26.42 30.12 14.16
C ASN A 63 26.12 29.23 12.94
N SER A 64 25.12 28.35 13.03
CA SER A 64 24.74 27.39 12.00
C SER A 64 23.48 27.79 11.21
N GLY A 65 22.88 28.92 11.53
CA GLY A 65 21.73 29.48 10.84
C GLY A 65 22.06 30.08 9.48
N ASP A 66 21.08 30.79 8.92
CA ASP A 66 21.20 31.45 7.62
C ASP A 66 22.24 32.56 7.66
N ARG A 67 23.00 32.65 6.57
CA ARG A 67 23.82 33.83 6.30
C ARG A 67 22.90 34.93 5.77
N THR A 68 22.47 35.84 6.64
CA THR A 68 21.48 36.85 6.32
C THR A 68 21.84 37.77 5.14
N SER A 69 23.13 37.88 4.82
CA SER A 69 23.59 38.58 3.61
C SER A 69 23.24 37.84 2.30
N GLN A 70 22.98 36.51 2.37
CA GLN A 70 22.68 35.65 1.23
C GLN A 70 21.18 35.18 1.27
N ALA A 71 20.53 35.33 2.41
CA ALA A 71 19.12 34.99 2.61
C ALA A 71 18.30 36.23 3.07
N PRO A 72 18.02 37.18 2.18
CA PRO A 72 17.34 38.43 2.52
C PRO A 72 15.93 38.23 3.07
N PHE A 73 15.26 37.15 2.66
CA PHE A 73 13.91 36.80 3.17
C PHE A 73 13.94 36.45 4.67
N THR A 74 15.02 35.85 5.19
CA THR A 74 15.17 35.59 6.64
C THR A 74 15.19 36.89 7.44
N VAL A 75 15.93 37.89 6.95
CA VAL A 75 15.97 39.24 7.56
C VAL A 75 14.62 39.90 7.51
N GLN A 76 13.94 39.83 6.36
CA GLN A 76 12.62 40.44 6.20
C GLN A 76 11.60 39.83 7.16
N SER A 77 11.59 38.49 7.26
CA SER A 77 10.68 37.78 8.16
C SER A 77 10.96 38.10 9.62
N LEU A 78 12.23 38.22 10.00
CA LEU A 78 12.63 38.62 11.35
C LEU A 78 12.14 40.08 11.66
N LYS A 79 12.33 41.03 10.73
CA LYS A 79 11.86 42.38 10.88
C LYS A 79 10.34 42.46 11.03
N ASN A 80 9.59 41.72 10.22
CA ASN A 80 8.14 41.67 10.30
C ASN A 80 7.67 41.13 11.66
N MET A 81 8.26 40.01 12.11
CA MET A 81 7.96 39.41 13.42
C MET A 81 8.25 40.40 14.58
N LEU A 82 9.43 41.06 14.56
CA LEU A 82 9.80 42.04 15.58
C LEU A 82 8.82 43.24 15.56
N GLY A 83 8.39 43.65 14.36
CA GLY A 83 7.36 44.69 14.20
C GLY A 83 6.01 44.30 14.82
N GLU A 84 5.57 43.06 14.64
CA GLU A 84 4.36 42.52 15.27
C GLU A 84 4.46 42.49 16.81
N LEU A 85 5.67 42.31 17.34
CA LEU A 85 5.97 42.33 18.76
C LEU A 85 6.23 43.81 19.29
N GLY A 86 6.05 44.82 18.45
CA GLY A 86 6.23 46.22 18.82
C GLY A 86 7.66 46.75 18.78
N VAL A 87 8.61 45.94 18.27
CA VAL A 87 10.01 46.34 18.09
C VAL A 87 10.22 46.86 16.68
N ASN A 88 10.50 48.15 16.53
CA ASN A 88 10.71 48.78 15.24
C ASN A 88 12.21 48.75 14.86
N VAL A 89 12.54 47.98 13.82
CA VAL A 89 13.89 47.94 13.24
C VAL A 89 13.93 48.90 12.03
N PRO A 90 14.84 49.89 12.03
CA PRO A 90 14.92 50.83 10.92
C PRO A 90 15.13 50.12 9.57
N PRO A 91 14.56 50.60 8.46
CA PRO A 91 14.58 49.95 7.16
C PRO A 91 16.01 49.73 6.60
N ASN A 92 16.89 50.67 6.89
CA ASN A 92 18.29 50.69 6.43
C ASN A 92 19.27 49.82 7.28
N VAL A 93 18.80 49.27 8.40
CA VAL A 93 19.55 48.35 9.22
C VAL A 93 19.40 46.94 8.67
N ASN A 94 20.52 46.29 8.30
CA ASN A 94 20.50 44.91 7.87
C ASN A 94 21.33 44.05 8.87
N PRO A 95 20.66 43.41 9.83
CA PRO A 95 21.35 42.59 10.85
C PRO A 95 22.11 41.43 10.22
N GLN A 96 23.38 41.31 10.54
CA GLN A 96 24.25 40.20 10.13
C GLN A 96 24.14 39.06 11.17
N LEU A 97 23.09 38.25 11.07
CA LEU A 97 22.82 37.18 12.00
C LEU A 97 23.25 35.84 11.42
N LYS A 98 23.58 34.89 12.29
CA LYS A 98 23.88 33.49 11.95
C LYS A 98 23.18 32.50 12.88
N ASN A 99 22.37 33.01 13.79
CA ASN A 99 21.64 32.23 14.81
C ASN A 99 20.16 32.09 14.50
N VAL A 100 19.74 32.47 13.29
CA VAL A 100 18.35 32.40 12.81
C VAL A 100 18.33 31.68 11.47
N ALA A 101 17.32 30.88 11.23
CA ALA A 101 17.07 30.24 9.93
C ALA A 101 15.60 30.32 9.55
N ALA A 102 15.33 30.62 8.27
CA ALA A 102 14.00 30.49 7.69
C ALA A 102 13.73 29.02 7.35
N VAL A 103 12.55 28.54 7.73
CA VAL A 103 12.19 27.14 7.63
C VAL A 103 10.81 26.93 7.03
N ALA A 104 10.67 25.84 6.29
CA ALA A 104 9.39 25.22 5.96
C ALA A 104 9.00 24.25 7.09
N ILE A 105 7.71 24.22 7.41
CA ILE A 105 7.14 23.34 8.40
C ILE A 105 6.14 22.44 7.70
N HIS A 106 6.21 21.15 7.95
CA HIS A 106 5.33 20.15 7.39
C HIS A 106 4.71 19.32 8.51
N ALA A 107 3.42 19.05 8.41
CA ALA A 107 2.72 18.11 9.28
C ALA A 107 1.58 17.45 8.52
N GLU A 108 1.12 16.36 9.06
CA GLU A 108 -0.13 15.72 8.66
C GLU A 108 -1.13 15.90 9.80
N LEU A 109 -2.26 16.50 9.50
CA LEU A 109 -3.39 16.59 10.41
C LEU A 109 -4.18 15.29 10.31
N PRO A 110 -4.19 14.45 11.36
CA PRO A 110 -4.95 13.20 11.34
C PRO A 110 -6.45 13.46 11.12
N PRO A 111 -7.17 12.48 10.54
CA PRO A 111 -8.62 12.57 10.50
C PRO A 111 -9.18 12.66 11.92
N PHE A 112 -10.28 13.40 12.08
CA PHE A 112 -10.97 13.62 13.37
C PHE A 112 -10.16 14.35 14.44
N ALA A 113 -9.02 14.96 14.10
CA ALA A 113 -8.28 15.79 15.05
C ALA A 113 -9.16 16.91 15.60
N LYS A 114 -9.11 17.11 16.92
CA LYS A 114 -9.89 18.12 17.63
C LYS A 114 -8.99 19.28 18.06
N PRO A 115 -9.54 20.52 18.16
CA PRO A 115 -8.82 21.65 18.73
C PRO A 115 -8.22 21.31 20.10
N GLY A 116 -6.98 21.73 20.32
CA GLY A 116 -6.20 21.44 21.53
C GLY A 116 -5.39 20.15 21.47
N GLN A 117 -5.58 19.28 20.49
CA GLN A 117 -4.69 18.12 20.27
C GLN A 117 -3.36 18.57 19.69
N THR A 118 -2.31 17.83 19.98
CA THR A 118 -0.97 18.08 19.44
C THR A 118 -0.60 17.09 18.35
N ILE A 119 0.16 17.56 17.36
CA ILE A 119 0.67 16.74 16.25
C ILE A 119 2.17 16.96 16.10
N ASP A 120 2.86 15.94 15.59
CA ASP A 120 4.27 16.01 15.25
C ASP A 120 4.49 16.88 14.01
N ILE A 121 5.59 17.63 14.01
CA ILE A 121 5.96 18.43 12.85
C ILE A 121 7.38 18.14 12.41
N THR A 122 7.62 18.31 11.11
CA THR A 122 8.95 18.30 10.51
C THR A 122 9.29 19.71 10.05
N VAL A 123 10.49 20.15 10.41
CA VAL A 123 11.01 21.50 10.13
C VAL A 123 12.24 21.37 9.25
N SER A 124 12.25 22.04 8.10
CA SER A 124 13.31 21.95 7.10
C SER A 124 13.82 23.35 6.74
N SER A 125 15.11 23.57 6.72
CA SER A 125 15.70 24.85 6.31
C SER A 125 15.37 25.13 4.83
N ILE A 126 14.93 26.36 4.54
CA ILE A 126 14.72 26.87 3.18
C ILE A 126 15.93 27.68 2.70
N GLY A 127 16.67 28.26 3.65
CA GLY A 127 17.81 29.11 3.36
C GLY A 127 19.11 28.30 3.23
N ASN A 128 20.19 28.88 3.69
CA ASN A 128 21.52 28.29 3.66
C ASN A 128 22.04 27.90 5.05
N ALA A 129 21.15 27.65 6.00
CA ALA A 129 21.50 27.15 7.33
C ALA A 129 22.20 25.78 7.22
N VAL A 130 23.32 25.67 7.90
CA VAL A 130 24.15 24.46 7.90
C VAL A 130 23.55 23.39 8.81
N SER A 131 22.93 23.81 9.93
CA SER A 131 22.29 22.92 10.88
C SER A 131 21.20 23.66 11.66
N LEU A 132 20.13 22.94 11.97
CA LEU A 132 19.03 23.42 12.85
C LEU A 132 19.17 22.90 14.29
N ARG A 133 20.27 22.26 14.62
CA ARG A 133 20.49 21.63 15.94
C ARG A 133 20.52 22.69 17.05
N GLY A 134 19.81 22.40 18.14
CA GLY A 134 19.70 23.28 19.30
C GLY A 134 18.78 24.47 19.10
N GLY A 135 18.20 24.61 17.91
CA GLY A 135 17.27 25.70 17.61
C GLY A 135 15.87 25.47 18.17
N SER A 136 15.16 26.57 18.34
CA SER A 136 13.74 26.61 18.71
C SER A 136 12.93 27.27 17.60
N LEU A 137 11.84 26.64 17.18
CA LEU A 137 10.88 27.18 16.24
C LEU A 137 10.00 28.20 16.95
N LEU A 138 9.97 29.41 16.42
CA LEU A 138 9.02 30.44 16.87
C LEU A 138 7.62 30.08 16.38
N MET A 139 6.61 30.64 17.07
CA MET A 139 5.21 30.43 16.75
C MET A 139 4.94 30.70 15.27
N ALA A 140 4.41 29.72 14.57
CA ALA A 140 4.16 29.77 13.14
C ALA A 140 2.83 29.12 12.77
N PRO A 141 1.97 29.78 11.96
CA PRO A 141 0.72 29.20 11.51
C PRO A 141 0.97 28.14 10.45
N MET A 142 0.23 27.02 10.56
CA MET A 142 0.22 25.95 9.57
C MET A 142 -1.11 25.95 8.81
N LYS A 143 -1.02 25.96 7.49
CA LYS A 143 -2.16 26.11 6.58
C LYS A 143 -2.41 24.80 5.83
N GLY A 144 -3.69 24.52 5.59
CA GLY A 144 -4.12 23.49 4.66
C GLY A 144 -4.09 23.95 3.21
N ALA A 145 -4.48 23.05 2.30
CA ALA A 145 -4.55 23.34 0.86
C ALA A 145 -5.53 24.46 0.49
N ASP A 146 -6.53 24.72 1.34
CA ASP A 146 -7.50 25.82 1.23
C ASP A 146 -6.98 27.18 1.72
N GLY A 147 -5.72 27.22 2.20
CA GLY A 147 -5.09 28.42 2.75
C GLY A 147 -5.51 28.80 4.17
N GLN A 148 -6.43 28.05 4.79
CA GLN A 148 -6.86 28.28 6.16
C GLN A 148 -5.85 27.75 7.18
N VAL A 149 -5.75 28.41 8.34
CA VAL A 149 -4.90 27.95 9.44
C VAL A 149 -5.62 26.87 10.23
N TYR A 150 -4.98 25.71 10.37
CA TYR A 150 -5.49 24.54 11.11
C TYR A 150 -4.70 24.23 12.37
N ALA A 151 -3.41 24.59 12.42
CA ALA A 151 -2.58 24.36 13.59
C ALA A 151 -1.57 25.50 13.78
N ILE A 152 -1.08 25.63 14.99
CA ILE A 152 0.00 26.55 15.35
C ILE A 152 1.21 25.73 15.80
N ALA A 153 2.34 25.92 15.11
CA ALA A 153 3.59 25.22 15.35
C ALA A 153 4.54 26.02 16.24
N GLN A 154 5.16 25.39 17.23
CA GLN A 154 6.19 25.98 18.09
C GLN A 154 6.95 24.88 18.83
N GLY A 155 8.22 25.11 19.16
CA GLY A 155 8.97 24.22 20.07
C GLY A 155 10.41 24.01 19.70
N ASN A 156 11.10 23.19 20.50
CA ASN A 156 12.50 22.90 20.35
C ASN A 156 12.73 21.76 19.35
N LEU A 157 13.68 21.95 18.44
CA LEU A 157 13.97 20.96 17.40
C LEU A 157 14.83 19.80 17.94
N VAL A 158 14.37 18.59 17.61
CA VAL A 158 15.20 17.39 17.72
C VAL A 158 15.79 17.10 16.32
N VAL A 159 17.09 17.32 16.18
CA VAL A 159 17.81 17.12 14.92
C VAL A 159 18.65 15.86 15.03
N GLY A 160 18.37 14.87 14.18
CA GLY A 160 19.18 13.66 14.07
C GLY A 160 20.45 13.89 13.26
N GLY A 161 21.53 13.19 13.65
CA GLY A 161 22.80 13.26 12.96
C GLY A 161 23.76 14.33 13.44
N PHE A 162 24.97 14.28 12.90
CA PHE A 162 26.01 15.28 13.13
C PHE A 162 26.76 15.57 11.84
N GLY A 163 27.27 16.78 11.70
CA GLY A 163 28.18 17.18 10.64
C GLY A 163 29.41 17.80 11.26
N ALA A 164 30.57 17.40 10.80
CA ALA A 164 31.84 18.06 11.13
C ALA A 164 32.51 18.58 9.85
N GLN A 165 33.02 19.79 9.90
CA GLN A 165 33.76 20.39 8.79
C GLN A 165 35.17 20.67 9.26
N GLY A 166 36.16 20.11 8.55
CA GLY A 166 37.56 20.40 8.76
C GLY A 166 37.93 21.80 8.26
N LYS A 167 39.02 22.38 8.80
CA LYS A 167 39.55 23.65 8.32
C LYS A 167 40.13 23.58 6.89
N ASP A 168 40.36 22.36 6.42
CA ASP A 168 40.84 22.00 5.07
C ASP A 168 39.68 21.89 4.04
N GLY A 169 38.45 22.15 4.46
CA GLY A 169 37.26 22.02 3.60
C GLY A 169 36.65 20.62 3.56
N SER A 170 37.24 19.63 4.21
CA SER A 170 36.65 18.30 4.34
C SER A 170 35.37 18.36 5.19
N ARG A 171 34.32 17.66 4.74
CA ARG A 171 33.00 17.61 5.42
C ARG A 171 32.59 16.16 5.62
N VAL A 172 32.35 15.78 6.85
CA VAL A 172 31.68 14.53 7.20
C VAL A 172 30.30 14.90 7.70
N SER A 173 29.25 14.38 7.04
CA SER A 173 27.87 14.56 7.46
C SER A 173 27.21 13.19 7.59
N VAL A 174 26.70 12.89 8.77
CA VAL A 174 25.88 11.71 9.03
C VAL A 174 24.45 12.20 9.26
N ASN A 175 23.53 11.84 8.36
CA ASN A 175 22.20 12.40 8.22
C ASN A 175 22.17 13.89 7.83
N VAL A 176 20.98 14.43 7.61
CA VAL A 176 20.80 15.80 7.13
C VAL A 176 20.53 16.72 8.32
N PRO A 177 21.51 17.54 8.79
CA PRO A 177 21.32 18.37 9.97
C PRO A 177 20.44 19.62 9.72
N SER A 178 20.07 19.91 8.49
CA SER A 178 19.17 21.00 8.10
C SER A 178 17.69 20.64 8.19
N VAL A 179 17.38 19.42 8.67
CA VAL A 179 16.00 18.94 8.94
C VAL A 179 15.92 18.47 10.38
N GLY A 180 14.86 18.82 11.07
CA GLY A 180 14.55 18.38 12.44
C GLY A 180 13.07 18.05 12.61
N ARG A 181 12.75 17.36 13.70
CA ARG A 181 11.37 17.09 14.13
C ARG A 181 11.13 17.79 15.46
N ILE A 182 9.89 18.20 15.67
CA ILE A 182 9.39 18.62 16.98
C ILE A 182 8.22 17.69 17.32
N PRO A 183 8.42 16.72 18.21
CA PRO A 183 7.34 15.85 18.70
C PRO A 183 6.29 16.72 19.41
N ASN A 184 5.01 16.50 19.09
CA ASN A 184 3.89 17.32 19.59
C ASN A 184 4.11 18.83 19.35
N GLY A 185 4.78 19.19 18.27
CA GLY A 185 5.26 20.54 17.99
C GLY A 185 4.22 21.48 17.40
N ALA A 186 3.02 21.02 17.07
CA ALA A 186 1.93 21.90 16.69
C ALA A 186 0.64 21.54 17.42
N THR A 187 -0.09 22.57 17.82
CA THR A 187 -1.42 22.45 18.42
C THR A 187 -2.48 22.68 17.36
N VAL A 188 -3.44 21.79 17.27
CA VAL A 188 -4.59 21.91 16.36
C VAL A 188 -5.52 23.03 16.88
N GLU A 189 -5.81 24.00 16.03
CA GLU A 189 -6.70 25.12 16.34
C GLU A 189 -8.09 24.92 15.70
N ARG A 190 -8.15 24.21 14.57
CA ARG A 190 -9.39 23.98 13.82
C ARG A 190 -9.48 22.54 13.36
N ALA A 191 -10.64 21.91 13.58
CA ALA A 191 -10.96 20.62 13.01
C ALA A 191 -11.30 20.75 11.51
N VAL A 192 -10.93 19.74 10.72
CA VAL A 192 -11.41 19.62 9.34
C VAL A 192 -12.79 18.96 9.36
N PRO A 193 -13.80 19.55 8.70
CA PRO A 193 -15.12 18.93 8.59
C PRO A 193 -14.99 17.56 7.90
N SER A 194 -15.60 16.55 8.48
CA SER A 194 -15.64 15.19 7.91
C SER A 194 -16.94 14.98 7.12
N ALA A 195 -16.87 14.21 6.04
CA ALA A 195 -18.06 13.75 5.33
C ALA A 195 -19.00 12.93 6.24
N LEU A 196 -18.48 12.37 7.34
CA LEU A 196 -19.28 11.66 8.33
C LEU A 196 -20.18 12.60 9.16
N ASP A 197 -19.84 13.88 9.26
CA ASP A 197 -20.61 14.87 10.03
C ASP A 197 -21.84 15.37 9.24
N SER A 198 -21.90 15.14 7.93
CA SER A 198 -22.97 15.67 7.04
C SER A 198 -24.30 14.92 7.13
N GLY A 199 -24.34 13.77 7.81
CA GLY A 199 -25.58 12.98 7.98
C GLY A 199 -26.09 12.27 6.72
N GLY A 200 -25.37 12.36 5.60
CA GLY A 200 -25.71 11.69 4.33
C GLY A 200 -25.26 10.21 4.25
N ASP A 201 -25.37 9.63 3.08
CA ASP A 201 -24.83 8.29 2.80
C ASP A 201 -23.33 8.25 3.09
N ILE A 202 -22.87 7.10 3.55
CA ILE A 202 -21.44 6.83 3.72
C ILE A 202 -20.90 6.23 2.42
N THR A 203 -19.78 6.73 1.95
CA THR A 203 -19.07 6.14 0.83
C THR A 203 -17.93 5.25 1.33
N LEU A 204 -17.83 4.06 0.74
CA LEU A 204 -16.72 3.13 0.93
C LEU A 204 -15.92 3.10 -0.37
N ASN A 205 -14.63 3.36 -0.30
CA ASN A 205 -13.74 3.35 -1.46
C ASN A 205 -12.81 2.14 -1.35
N LEU A 206 -12.87 1.21 -2.30
CA LEU A 206 -11.97 0.07 -2.35
C LEU A 206 -10.53 0.54 -2.56
N HIS A 207 -9.59 -0.18 -1.97
CA HIS A 207 -8.16 0.06 -2.19
C HIS A 207 -7.70 -0.28 -3.61
N GLN A 208 -8.37 -1.24 -4.23
CA GLN A 208 -8.13 -1.67 -5.61
C GLN A 208 -9.44 -1.68 -6.39
N ASN A 209 -9.38 -1.22 -7.64
CA ASN A 209 -10.51 -1.26 -8.55
C ASN A 209 -10.84 -2.71 -8.90
N ASP A 210 -12.04 -3.19 -8.54
CA ASP A 210 -12.56 -4.49 -8.91
C ASP A 210 -14.09 -4.54 -8.85
N PHE A 211 -14.72 -4.61 -10.01
CA PHE A 211 -16.18 -4.66 -10.14
C PHE A 211 -16.80 -5.89 -9.44
N THR A 212 -16.09 -7.01 -9.40
CA THR A 212 -16.57 -8.22 -8.73
C THR A 212 -16.61 -8.02 -7.22
N THR A 213 -15.57 -7.45 -6.64
CA THR A 213 -15.52 -7.13 -5.21
C THR A 213 -16.55 -6.08 -4.84
N VAL A 214 -16.74 -5.04 -5.68
CA VAL A 214 -17.81 -4.04 -5.47
C VAL A 214 -19.17 -4.70 -5.44
N SER A 215 -19.49 -5.56 -6.42
CA SER A 215 -20.79 -6.27 -6.45
C SER A 215 -21.00 -7.12 -5.20
N ARG A 216 -20.01 -7.92 -4.82
CA ARG A 216 -20.09 -8.77 -3.62
C ARG A 216 -20.21 -7.96 -2.33
N MET A 217 -19.54 -6.80 -2.27
CA MET A 217 -19.66 -5.87 -1.13
C MET A 217 -21.08 -5.32 -1.03
N VAL A 218 -21.69 -4.91 -2.15
CA VAL A 218 -23.08 -4.44 -2.18
C VAL A 218 -24.03 -5.55 -1.74
N ASP A 219 -23.84 -6.78 -2.21
CA ASP A 219 -24.67 -7.92 -1.82
C ASP A 219 -24.54 -8.24 -0.33
N ALA A 220 -23.33 -8.24 0.22
CA ALA A 220 -23.07 -8.47 1.63
C ALA A 220 -23.70 -7.37 2.51
N LEU A 221 -23.56 -6.10 2.11
CA LEU A 221 -24.16 -4.97 2.82
C LEU A 221 -25.69 -5.01 2.77
N ASN A 222 -26.27 -5.30 1.61
CA ASN A 222 -27.73 -5.43 1.46
C ASN A 222 -28.28 -6.63 2.24
N GLY A 223 -27.52 -7.73 2.31
CA GLY A 223 -27.88 -8.88 3.14
C GLY A 223 -27.87 -8.57 4.64
N ALA A 224 -26.94 -7.75 5.11
CA ALA A 224 -26.79 -7.41 6.53
C ALA A 224 -27.70 -6.27 6.99
N PHE A 225 -27.99 -5.28 6.14
CA PHE A 225 -28.66 -4.03 6.52
C PHE A 225 -30.02 -3.82 5.83
N GLY A 226 -30.40 -4.71 4.92
CA GLY A 226 -31.67 -4.65 4.19
C GLY A 226 -31.48 -4.28 2.72
N SER A 227 -32.43 -4.71 1.89
CA SER A 227 -32.42 -4.48 0.45
C SER A 227 -32.38 -2.97 0.14
N GLY A 228 -31.44 -2.55 -0.70
CA GLY A 228 -31.25 -1.15 -1.08
C GLY A 228 -30.46 -0.30 -0.09
N ALA A 229 -29.95 -0.89 0.99
CA ALA A 229 -29.07 -0.19 1.94
C ALA A 229 -27.72 0.23 1.31
N ALA A 230 -27.25 -0.53 0.33
CA ALA A 230 -26.02 -0.23 -0.38
C ALA A 230 -26.21 -0.27 -1.90
N ARG A 231 -25.46 0.58 -2.61
CA ARG A 231 -25.43 0.63 -4.08
C ARG A 231 -24.02 0.89 -4.58
N ALA A 232 -23.65 0.25 -5.68
CA ALA A 232 -22.43 0.58 -6.39
C ALA A 232 -22.58 1.94 -7.09
N VAL A 233 -21.54 2.77 -7.00
CA VAL A 233 -21.46 4.04 -7.72
C VAL A 233 -20.57 3.85 -8.95
N ASP A 234 -19.43 3.20 -8.76
CA ASP A 234 -18.46 2.84 -9.80
C ASP A 234 -17.66 1.60 -9.40
N GLY A 235 -16.57 1.28 -10.12
CA GLY A 235 -15.71 0.11 -9.86
C GLY A 235 -14.85 0.19 -8.59
N VAL A 236 -14.94 1.28 -7.84
CA VAL A 236 -14.18 1.52 -6.59
C VAL A 236 -15.09 1.92 -5.46
N THR A 237 -16.20 2.62 -5.75
CA THR A 237 -17.03 3.33 -4.76
C THR A 237 -18.37 2.63 -4.53
N VAL A 238 -18.66 2.36 -3.27
CA VAL A 238 -19.96 1.89 -2.79
C VAL A 238 -20.56 2.93 -1.86
N SER A 239 -21.81 3.34 -2.14
CA SER A 239 -22.60 4.22 -1.27
C SER A 239 -23.49 3.38 -0.37
N VAL A 240 -23.51 3.69 0.92
CA VAL A 240 -24.26 2.97 1.95
C VAL A 240 -25.13 3.95 2.72
N ALA A 241 -26.42 3.70 2.75
CA ALA A 241 -27.38 4.49 3.54
C ALA A 241 -27.07 4.31 5.04
N ALA A 242 -26.81 5.40 5.72
CA ALA A 242 -26.39 5.37 7.12
C ALA A 242 -27.35 6.20 8.00
N PRO A 243 -27.47 5.86 9.30
CA PRO A 243 -28.23 6.68 10.24
C PRO A 243 -27.73 8.14 10.27
N SER A 244 -28.64 9.08 10.41
CA SER A 244 -28.30 10.52 10.54
C SER A 244 -27.79 10.88 11.94
N ASP A 245 -28.19 10.12 12.96
CA ASP A 245 -27.70 10.31 14.33
C ASP A 245 -26.21 9.97 14.45
N PRO A 246 -25.34 10.89 14.92
CA PRO A 246 -23.90 10.66 14.97
C PRO A 246 -23.49 9.44 15.82
N GLY A 247 -24.17 9.19 16.95
CA GLY A 247 -23.87 8.06 17.81
C GLY A 247 -24.24 6.71 17.16
N ALA A 248 -25.42 6.61 16.58
CA ALA A 248 -25.87 5.45 15.83
C ALA A 248 -24.98 5.20 14.58
N ARG A 249 -24.49 6.27 13.96
CA ARG A 249 -23.63 6.24 12.78
C ARG A 249 -22.27 5.55 13.06
N ILE A 250 -21.65 5.83 14.22
CA ILE A 250 -20.42 5.15 14.63
C ILE A 250 -20.64 3.64 14.84
N GLY A 251 -21.72 3.28 15.55
CA GLY A 251 -22.07 1.87 15.75
C GLY A 251 -22.41 1.14 14.44
N PHE A 252 -23.04 1.84 13.50
CA PHE A 252 -23.30 1.34 12.15
C PHE A 252 -22.00 1.09 11.39
N LEU A 253 -21.07 2.06 11.36
CA LEU A 253 -19.77 1.93 10.71
C LEU A 253 -18.97 0.76 11.28
N ALA A 254 -18.92 0.60 12.59
CA ALA A 254 -18.23 -0.52 13.23
C ALA A 254 -18.78 -1.88 12.79
N ARG A 255 -20.10 -1.98 12.49
CA ARG A 255 -20.70 -3.19 11.92
C ARG A 255 -20.34 -3.36 10.44
N VAL A 256 -20.38 -2.29 9.65
CA VAL A 256 -19.98 -2.28 8.24
C VAL A 256 -18.52 -2.74 8.09
N GLU A 257 -17.61 -2.17 8.84
CA GLU A 257 -16.17 -2.47 8.78
C GLU A 257 -15.84 -3.94 9.08
N ASN A 258 -16.61 -4.58 9.97
CA ASN A 258 -16.39 -5.97 10.37
C ASN A 258 -17.22 -6.98 9.56
N LEU A 259 -17.97 -6.53 8.56
CA LEU A 259 -18.69 -7.44 7.67
C LEU A 259 -17.69 -8.17 6.75
N GLU A 260 -17.81 -9.47 6.68
CA GLU A 260 -16.95 -10.33 5.89
C GLU A 260 -17.52 -10.57 4.49
N LEU A 261 -16.65 -10.57 3.50
CA LEU A 261 -16.97 -10.96 2.13
C LEU A 261 -15.75 -11.65 1.48
N THR A 262 -16.00 -12.46 0.47
CA THR A 262 -14.93 -13.03 -0.35
C THR A 262 -14.65 -12.07 -1.51
N PRO A 263 -13.46 -11.44 -1.59
CA PRO A 263 -13.14 -10.53 -2.67
C PRO A 263 -13.07 -11.24 -4.03
N GLY A 264 -13.11 -10.51 -5.12
CA GLY A 264 -12.81 -11.02 -6.45
C GLY A 264 -11.36 -11.52 -6.53
N THR A 265 -11.11 -12.43 -7.45
CA THR A 265 -9.74 -12.90 -7.67
C THR A 265 -8.89 -11.74 -8.20
N ALA A 266 -7.78 -11.44 -7.52
CA ALA A 266 -6.87 -10.40 -7.95
C ALA A 266 -6.36 -10.64 -9.39
N PRO A 267 -6.15 -9.58 -10.19
CA PRO A 267 -5.57 -9.73 -11.51
C PRO A 267 -4.17 -10.34 -11.44
N ALA A 268 -3.83 -11.11 -12.47
CA ALA A 268 -2.49 -11.67 -12.58
C ALA A 268 -1.47 -10.53 -12.72
N LYS A 269 -0.52 -10.42 -11.78
CA LYS A 269 0.46 -9.33 -11.72
C LYS A 269 1.86 -9.86 -11.46
N VAL A 270 2.84 -9.29 -12.15
CA VAL A 270 4.27 -9.50 -11.93
C VAL A 270 4.91 -8.16 -11.62
N ILE A 271 5.58 -8.05 -10.49
CA ILE A 271 6.29 -6.84 -10.07
C ILE A 271 7.78 -7.15 -10.08
N VAL A 272 8.57 -6.33 -10.77
CA VAL A 272 10.02 -6.48 -10.84
C VAL A 272 10.70 -5.20 -10.36
N ASN A 273 11.52 -5.32 -9.34
CA ASN A 273 12.38 -4.22 -8.90
C ASN A 273 13.69 -4.25 -9.71
N ALA A 274 13.84 -3.29 -10.62
CA ALA A 274 14.99 -3.21 -11.50
C ALA A 274 16.33 -2.99 -10.77
N ARG A 275 16.30 -2.33 -9.60
CA ARG A 275 17.50 -2.02 -8.83
C ARG A 275 17.99 -3.21 -7.99
N THR A 276 17.06 -3.97 -7.41
CA THR A 276 17.40 -5.07 -6.49
C THR A 276 17.32 -6.44 -7.15
N GLY A 277 16.72 -6.54 -8.35
CA GLY A 277 16.45 -7.80 -9.03
C GLY A 277 15.35 -8.64 -8.39
N THR A 278 14.59 -8.07 -7.44
CA THR A 278 13.51 -8.81 -6.79
C THR A 278 12.32 -8.94 -7.72
N VAL A 279 11.80 -10.17 -7.87
CA VAL A 279 10.61 -10.47 -8.66
C VAL A 279 9.51 -11.00 -7.75
N VAL A 280 8.32 -10.44 -7.84
CA VAL A 280 7.11 -10.90 -7.15
C VAL A 280 6.11 -11.37 -8.20
N ILE A 281 5.65 -12.61 -8.08
CA ILE A 281 4.77 -13.26 -9.06
C ILE A 281 3.44 -13.58 -8.38
N GLY A 282 2.35 -13.04 -8.93
CA GLY A 282 1.01 -13.38 -8.47
C GLY A 282 0.61 -14.81 -8.84
N ALA A 283 -0.16 -15.47 -7.99
CA ALA A 283 -0.57 -16.87 -8.17
C ALA A 283 -1.39 -17.15 -9.46
N GLN A 284 -2.00 -16.11 -10.03
CA GLN A 284 -2.82 -16.21 -11.25
C GLN A 284 -2.02 -15.99 -12.55
N VAL A 285 -0.72 -15.75 -12.45
CA VAL A 285 0.14 -15.53 -13.63
C VAL A 285 0.29 -16.82 -14.43
N ARG A 286 0.02 -16.72 -15.73
CA ARG A 286 0.15 -17.83 -16.69
C ARG A 286 1.03 -17.40 -17.86
N VAL A 287 1.81 -18.32 -18.35
CA VAL A 287 2.62 -18.11 -19.55
C VAL A 287 2.18 -19.09 -20.63
N MET A 288 1.94 -18.55 -21.82
CA MET A 288 1.58 -19.33 -23.02
C MET A 288 2.86 -19.82 -23.71
N PRO A 289 2.78 -20.89 -24.52
CA PRO A 289 3.91 -21.37 -25.32
C PRO A 289 4.54 -20.23 -26.14
N ALA A 290 5.84 -20.04 -25.97
CA ALA A 290 6.59 -19.00 -26.66
C ALA A 290 8.09 -19.30 -26.66
N ALA A 291 8.84 -18.74 -27.59
CA ALA A 291 10.29 -18.73 -27.59
C ALA A 291 10.80 -17.31 -27.58
N VAL A 292 11.68 -16.98 -26.64
CA VAL A 292 12.31 -15.66 -26.50
C VAL A 292 13.81 -15.83 -26.45
N ALA A 293 14.53 -15.07 -27.26
CA ALA A 293 15.98 -14.98 -27.21
C ALA A 293 16.41 -13.58 -26.81
N HIS A 294 17.28 -13.46 -25.80
CA HIS A 294 17.87 -12.20 -25.37
C HIS A 294 19.36 -12.38 -25.16
N GLY A 295 20.19 -11.72 -25.97
CA GLY A 295 21.65 -11.93 -25.96
C GLY A 295 22.01 -13.39 -26.29
N ALA A 296 22.78 -14.02 -25.41
CA ALA A 296 23.16 -15.43 -25.51
C ALA A 296 22.14 -16.39 -24.88
N LEU A 297 21.08 -15.87 -24.24
CA LEU A 297 20.07 -16.65 -23.53
C LEU A 297 18.84 -16.86 -24.43
N THR A 298 18.44 -18.11 -24.62
CA THR A 298 17.21 -18.50 -25.32
C THR A 298 16.31 -19.26 -24.35
N VAL A 299 15.07 -18.76 -24.19
CA VAL A 299 14.01 -19.40 -23.39
C VAL A 299 12.92 -19.89 -24.33
N THR A 300 12.66 -21.20 -24.34
CA THR A 300 11.58 -21.80 -25.12
C THR A 300 10.59 -22.48 -24.19
N ILE A 301 9.33 -22.13 -24.32
CA ILE A 301 8.19 -22.69 -23.59
C ILE A 301 7.35 -23.46 -24.59
N SER A 302 7.22 -24.77 -24.42
CA SER A 302 6.38 -25.62 -25.27
C SER A 302 5.38 -26.38 -24.41
N GLU A 303 4.18 -26.56 -24.94
CA GLU A 303 3.13 -27.35 -24.31
C GLU A 303 3.01 -28.67 -25.05
N ALA A 304 3.09 -29.79 -24.33
CA ALA A 304 2.88 -31.13 -24.86
C ALA A 304 1.67 -31.76 -24.13
N VAL A 305 0.89 -32.52 -24.86
CA VAL A 305 -0.20 -33.32 -24.26
C VAL A 305 0.28 -34.77 -24.14
N ASP A 306 0.52 -35.23 -22.93
CA ASP A 306 0.80 -36.62 -22.66
C ASP A 306 -0.52 -37.39 -22.59
N VAL A 307 -0.70 -38.31 -23.54
CA VAL A 307 -1.88 -39.15 -23.61
C VAL A 307 -1.54 -40.52 -23.05
N SER A 308 -1.94 -40.80 -21.81
CA SER A 308 -1.85 -42.14 -21.24
C SER A 308 -2.98 -42.99 -21.79
N GLN A 309 -2.64 -43.92 -22.69
CA GLN A 309 -3.60 -44.92 -23.20
C GLN A 309 -3.50 -46.21 -22.36
N PRO A 310 -4.62 -46.74 -21.88
CA PRO A 310 -4.63 -48.06 -21.25
C PRO A 310 -4.30 -49.13 -22.29
N ASN A 311 -3.66 -50.23 -21.83
CA ASN A 311 -3.39 -51.40 -22.68
C ASN A 311 -4.65 -51.93 -23.35
N ALA A 312 -4.55 -52.47 -24.55
CA ALA A 312 -5.64 -52.84 -25.47
C ALA A 312 -6.74 -53.77 -24.89
N PHE A 313 -6.57 -54.26 -23.68
CA PHE A 313 -7.56 -55.11 -22.96
C PHE A 313 -7.81 -54.64 -21.51
N GLY A 314 -7.35 -53.44 -21.12
CA GLY A 314 -7.56 -52.84 -19.79
C GLY A 314 -8.79 -51.92 -19.80
N GLY A 315 -9.71 -52.07 -18.83
CA GLY A 315 -10.92 -51.25 -18.68
C GLY A 315 -10.66 -49.83 -18.10
N GLY A 316 -9.53 -49.18 -18.48
CA GLY A 316 -9.20 -47.81 -18.04
C GLY A 316 -9.67 -46.76 -19.03
N GLN A 317 -9.91 -45.53 -18.55
CA GLN A 317 -10.21 -44.38 -19.40
C GLN A 317 -8.91 -43.68 -19.84
N THR A 318 -8.87 -43.20 -21.09
CA THR A 318 -7.81 -42.34 -21.61
C THR A 318 -7.83 -40.99 -20.87
N VAL A 319 -6.74 -40.67 -20.19
CA VAL A 319 -6.56 -39.38 -19.51
C VAL A 319 -5.48 -38.60 -20.25
N ALA A 320 -5.86 -37.42 -20.77
CA ALA A 320 -4.93 -36.46 -21.36
C ALA A 320 -4.54 -35.45 -20.29
N THR A 321 -3.27 -35.44 -19.88
CA THR A 321 -2.71 -34.43 -18.98
C THR A 321 -1.86 -33.44 -19.78
N PRO A 322 -2.15 -32.15 -19.77
CA PRO A 322 -1.25 -31.17 -20.39
C PRO A 322 0.07 -31.13 -19.60
N SER A 323 1.18 -31.29 -20.30
CA SER A 323 2.52 -31.08 -19.75
C SER A 323 3.23 -29.99 -20.54
N SER A 324 3.82 -29.04 -19.81
CA SER A 324 4.58 -27.93 -20.43
C SER A 324 6.07 -28.15 -20.21
N THR A 325 6.85 -27.99 -21.27
CA THR A 325 8.31 -28.14 -21.24
C THR A 325 8.96 -26.78 -21.47
N ILE A 326 9.83 -26.36 -20.55
CA ILE A 326 10.70 -25.18 -20.72
C ILE A 326 12.10 -25.69 -21.06
N SER A 327 12.72 -25.13 -22.09
CA SER A 327 14.14 -25.27 -22.32
C SER A 327 14.82 -23.91 -22.34
N THR A 328 15.87 -23.76 -21.55
CA THR A 328 16.76 -22.60 -21.59
C THR A 328 18.10 -23.07 -22.13
N SER A 329 18.65 -22.36 -23.12
CA SER A 329 19.94 -22.63 -23.71
C SER A 329 20.80 -21.39 -23.67
N GLN A 330 21.98 -21.49 -23.10
CA GLN A 330 23.05 -20.49 -23.21
C GLN A 330 24.25 -21.19 -23.83
N GLU A 331 25.00 -20.55 -24.69
CA GLU A 331 26.18 -21.12 -25.32
C GLU A 331 27.19 -21.59 -24.26
N GLY A 332 27.24 -22.93 -24.02
CA GLY A 332 28.14 -23.58 -23.07
C GLY A 332 27.53 -24.13 -21.77
N ILE A 333 26.21 -24.05 -21.49
CA ILE A 333 25.57 -24.49 -20.23
C ILE A 333 24.31 -25.37 -20.47
N ARG A 334 24.06 -26.33 -19.56
CA ARG A 334 23.12 -27.46 -19.63
C ARG A 334 21.66 -27.07 -19.86
N MET A 335 20.95 -27.85 -20.67
CA MET A 335 19.50 -27.81 -20.86
C MET A 335 18.78 -28.39 -19.63
N PHE A 336 17.73 -27.68 -19.17
CA PHE A 336 16.83 -28.18 -18.15
C PHE A 336 15.47 -28.53 -18.77
N LYS A 337 14.91 -29.67 -18.39
CA LYS A 337 13.58 -30.12 -18.81
C LYS A 337 12.64 -30.05 -17.60
N PHE A 338 11.52 -29.34 -17.72
CA PHE A 338 10.48 -29.24 -16.70
C PHE A 338 9.23 -29.99 -17.15
N GLU A 339 8.56 -30.68 -16.23
CA GLU A 339 7.34 -31.43 -16.48
C GLU A 339 6.14 -30.72 -15.86
N GLY A 340 5.10 -30.47 -16.68
CA GLY A 340 3.76 -30.04 -16.26
C GLY A 340 3.54 -28.53 -16.12
N GLY A 341 2.49 -28.02 -16.71
CA GLY A 341 1.88 -26.66 -16.64
C GLY A 341 2.79 -25.52 -16.16
N THR A 342 3.52 -24.92 -17.08
CA THR A 342 4.59 -23.98 -16.75
C THR A 342 4.08 -22.76 -15.99
N THR A 343 4.50 -22.61 -14.75
CA THR A 343 4.31 -21.41 -13.98
C THR A 343 5.45 -20.41 -14.25
N LEU A 344 5.18 -19.12 -14.15
CA LEU A 344 6.24 -18.11 -14.31
C LEU A 344 7.36 -18.29 -13.27
N ASP A 345 7.06 -18.83 -12.09
CA ASP A 345 8.03 -19.15 -11.04
C ASP A 345 9.12 -20.15 -11.53
N GLU A 346 8.74 -21.13 -12.32
CA GLU A 346 9.69 -22.09 -12.92
C GLU A 346 10.59 -21.43 -13.94
N ILE A 347 10.06 -20.47 -14.74
CA ILE A 347 10.86 -19.71 -15.70
C ILE A 347 11.87 -18.85 -14.97
N VAL A 348 11.43 -18.14 -13.93
CA VAL A 348 12.33 -17.28 -13.13
C VAL A 348 13.41 -18.09 -12.42
N ARG A 349 13.09 -19.27 -11.90
CA ARG A 349 14.09 -20.18 -11.34
C ARG A 349 15.10 -20.63 -12.38
N ALA A 350 14.64 -21.07 -13.55
CA ALA A 350 15.52 -21.52 -14.64
C ALA A 350 16.46 -20.38 -15.11
N VAL A 351 15.94 -19.16 -15.25
CA VAL A 351 16.74 -17.98 -15.63
C VAL A 351 17.76 -17.63 -14.54
N ASN A 352 17.39 -17.74 -13.26
CA ASN A 352 18.29 -17.49 -12.15
C ASN A 352 19.37 -18.58 -12.01
N GLU A 353 19.05 -19.86 -12.28
CA GLU A 353 20.02 -20.98 -12.26
C GLU A 353 21.10 -20.82 -13.34
N VAL A 354 20.76 -20.20 -14.46
CA VAL A 354 21.71 -19.87 -15.53
C VAL A 354 22.59 -18.67 -15.16
N GLY A 355 22.22 -17.91 -14.10
CA GLY A 355 23.00 -16.77 -13.64
C GLY A 355 22.78 -15.51 -14.46
N ALA A 356 21.64 -15.37 -15.13
CA ALA A 356 21.27 -14.17 -15.88
C ALA A 356 21.17 -12.94 -14.97
N ALA A 357 21.56 -11.78 -15.49
CA ALA A 357 21.43 -10.53 -14.76
C ALA A 357 19.94 -10.14 -14.59
N PRO A 358 19.55 -9.40 -13.52
CA PRO A 358 18.18 -8.95 -13.32
C PRO A 358 17.60 -8.19 -14.51
N GLY A 359 18.43 -7.44 -15.25
CA GLY A 359 18.04 -6.74 -16.48
C GLY A 359 17.61 -7.66 -17.62
N ASP A 360 18.28 -8.82 -17.77
CA ASP A 360 17.96 -9.81 -18.79
C ASP A 360 16.58 -10.44 -18.51
N LEU A 361 16.27 -10.71 -17.25
CA LEU A 361 14.96 -11.22 -16.83
C LEU A 361 13.84 -10.22 -17.15
N ILE A 362 14.05 -8.93 -16.90
CA ILE A 362 13.09 -7.90 -17.24
C ILE A 362 12.84 -7.88 -18.76
N ALA A 363 13.90 -7.90 -19.57
CA ALA A 363 13.80 -7.89 -21.02
C ALA A 363 13.04 -9.12 -21.56
N ILE A 364 13.28 -10.32 -20.96
CA ILE A 364 12.56 -11.55 -21.31
C ILE A 364 11.07 -11.43 -20.97
N LEU A 365 10.74 -10.93 -19.75
CA LEU A 365 9.35 -10.74 -19.33
C LEU A 365 8.62 -9.71 -20.17
N GLU A 366 9.28 -8.61 -20.56
CA GLU A 366 8.73 -7.61 -21.47
C GLU A 366 8.47 -8.18 -22.87
N ALA A 367 9.41 -8.96 -23.39
CA ALA A 367 9.25 -9.63 -24.68
C ALA A 367 8.09 -10.65 -24.65
N LEU A 368 7.97 -11.46 -23.59
CA LEU A 368 6.83 -12.36 -23.39
C LEU A 368 5.49 -11.62 -23.31
N ARG A 369 5.47 -10.46 -22.64
CA ARG A 369 4.29 -9.61 -22.57
C ARG A 369 3.92 -9.04 -23.95
N GLN A 370 4.90 -8.51 -24.69
CA GLN A 370 4.68 -7.95 -26.04
C GLN A 370 4.22 -9.01 -27.03
N ALA A 371 4.73 -10.23 -26.91
CA ALA A 371 4.29 -11.38 -27.71
C ALA A 371 2.89 -11.91 -27.29
N GLY A 372 2.29 -11.39 -26.21
CA GLY A 372 1.03 -11.87 -25.67
C GLY A 372 1.14 -13.25 -24.98
N ALA A 373 2.34 -13.75 -24.79
CA ALA A 373 2.60 -15.01 -24.11
C ALA A 373 2.50 -14.91 -22.58
N LEU A 374 2.86 -13.77 -21.98
CA LEU A 374 2.66 -13.50 -20.57
C LEU A 374 1.24 -12.91 -20.36
N ARG A 375 0.38 -13.69 -19.71
CA ARG A 375 -0.96 -13.24 -19.33
C ARG A 375 -0.94 -12.69 -17.91
N ALA A 376 -0.32 -11.52 -17.76
CA ALA A 376 -0.23 -10.77 -16.52
C ALA A 376 0.10 -9.29 -16.81
N GLU A 377 -0.25 -8.43 -15.88
CA GLU A 377 0.26 -7.08 -15.84
C GLU A 377 1.72 -7.11 -15.34
N LEU A 378 2.64 -6.49 -16.08
CA LEU A 378 4.05 -6.37 -15.70
C LEU A 378 4.29 -4.93 -15.22
N GLU A 379 4.68 -4.79 -13.95
CA GLU A 379 5.07 -3.53 -13.33
C GLU A 379 6.56 -3.58 -12.97
N VAL A 380 7.31 -2.60 -13.46
CA VAL A 380 8.76 -2.45 -13.17
C VAL A 380 8.92 -1.24 -12.25
N ILE A 381 9.59 -1.46 -11.07
CA ILE A 381 9.81 -0.45 -10.02
C ILE A 381 11.30 -0.29 -9.67
#